data_dda95355d04a073da4d6eaea4150b612
#
_entry.id   dda95355d04a073da4d6eaea4150b612
#
_cell.length_a   1.000
_cell.length_b   1.000
_cell.length_c   1.000
_cell.angle_alpha   90.00
_cell.angle_beta   90.00
_cell.angle_gamma   90.00
#
_symmetry.space_group_name_H-M   'P 1'
#
loop_
_entity.id
_entity.type
_entity.pdbx_description
1 polymer ?
#
loop_
_entity_poly.entity_id
_entity_poly.type
_entity_poly.pdbx_seq_one_letter_code
_entity_poly.pdbx_strand_id
1 'polypeptide(L)'
;MDVSFWPTSAQPWADLLAGCHAAEARGWHGIWVPDHFMTNAPVGAPDPSELHPWLESWTTLAAVAALVPRVRIGAMVCGVGYRHPAVVAKMAGTLDEISGGRAVVGLGAGWQENEHRRYGLGTGTGPERFDRLEEACAAVRSLLDEERTTVEGDHVRLDAAPCEPSGHAGRRIPLLVGGRGPRRTLRTVARHADEWNLWAFPE
;
A
#
# COMPACT_ATOMS: atom_id res chain seq x y z
N MET A 1 4.24 14.52 -18.19
CA MET A 1 4.43 13.12 -17.70
C MET A 1 5.00 13.23 -16.31
N ASP A 2 4.33 12.64 -15.33
CA ASP A 2 4.79 12.65 -13.95
C ASP A 2 5.73 11.47 -13.71
N VAL A 3 6.89 11.76 -13.14
CA VAL A 3 7.90 10.76 -12.78
C VAL A 3 7.91 10.59 -11.27
N SER A 4 8.01 9.36 -10.81
CA SER A 4 8.05 9.06 -9.38
C SER A 4 9.22 8.12 -9.06
N PHE A 5 9.63 8.11 -7.81
CA PHE A 5 10.69 7.25 -7.29
C PHE A 5 10.09 6.03 -6.59
N TRP A 6 10.59 4.85 -6.94
CA TRP A 6 10.22 3.60 -6.30
C TRP A 6 11.50 2.89 -5.81
N PRO A 7 11.98 3.25 -4.60
CA PRO A 7 13.18 2.65 -4.03
C PRO A 7 12.96 1.18 -3.66
N THR A 8 14.02 0.39 -3.68
CA THR A 8 13.98 -0.90 -2.99
C THR A 8 14.01 -0.70 -1.48
N SER A 9 13.26 -1.51 -0.74
CA SER A 9 13.35 -1.55 0.73
C SER A 9 14.57 -2.37 1.23
N ALA A 10 15.23 -3.10 0.34
CA ALA A 10 16.43 -3.89 0.64
C ALA A 10 17.72 -3.04 0.55
N GLN A 11 17.77 -1.95 1.31
CA GLN A 11 18.92 -1.05 1.37
C GLN A 11 18.99 -0.34 2.72
N PRO A 12 20.15 0.22 3.11
CA PRO A 12 20.28 1.03 4.32
C PRO A 12 19.33 2.24 4.30
N TRP A 13 18.79 2.60 5.46
CA TRP A 13 17.91 3.76 5.61
C TRP A 13 18.51 5.06 5.05
N ALA A 14 19.80 5.30 5.30
CA ALA A 14 20.46 6.51 4.83
C ALA A 14 20.46 6.64 3.31
N ASP A 15 20.64 5.52 2.59
CA ASP A 15 20.66 5.50 1.13
C ASP A 15 19.24 5.70 0.55
N LEU A 16 18.25 5.05 1.17
CA LEU A 16 16.85 5.24 0.80
C LEU A 16 16.45 6.72 0.96
N LEU A 17 16.74 7.33 2.11
CA LEU A 17 16.41 8.71 2.38
C LEU A 17 17.14 9.67 1.43
N ALA A 18 18.42 9.44 1.14
CA ALA A 18 19.17 10.23 0.18
C ALA A 18 18.55 10.18 -1.23
N GLY A 19 18.10 8.99 -1.66
CA GLY A 19 17.36 8.81 -2.90
C GLY A 19 16.04 9.58 -2.93
N CYS A 20 15.30 9.58 -1.82
CA CYS A 20 14.05 10.35 -1.69
C CYS A 20 14.28 11.86 -1.79
N HIS A 21 15.27 12.40 -1.11
CA HIS A 21 15.66 13.81 -1.23
C HIS A 21 16.12 14.17 -2.65
N ALA A 22 16.88 13.28 -3.29
CA ALA A 22 17.33 13.51 -4.67
C ALA A 22 16.15 13.51 -5.67
N ALA A 23 15.16 12.66 -5.48
CA ALA A 23 13.94 12.65 -6.31
C ALA A 23 13.12 13.93 -6.10
N GLU A 24 12.92 14.34 -4.86
CA GLU A 24 12.23 15.59 -4.53
C GLU A 24 12.94 16.82 -5.11
N ALA A 25 14.26 16.91 -4.96
CA ALA A 25 15.06 18.01 -5.50
C ALA A 25 14.97 18.14 -7.04
N ARG A 26 14.71 17.02 -7.72
CA ARG A 26 14.49 16.98 -9.18
C ARG A 26 13.04 17.25 -9.59
N GLY A 27 12.16 17.56 -8.65
CA GLY A 27 10.75 17.84 -8.92
C GLY A 27 9.94 16.58 -9.32
N TRP A 28 10.33 15.41 -8.85
CA TRP A 28 9.57 14.20 -9.11
C TRP A 28 8.24 14.22 -8.35
N HIS A 29 7.24 13.55 -8.92
CA HIS A 29 5.85 13.65 -8.48
C HIS A 29 5.57 12.91 -7.16
N GLY A 30 6.19 11.76 -6.95
CA GLY A 30 5.90 10.93 -5.76
C GLY A 30 7.01 9.96 -5.40
N ILE A 31 6.90 9.43 -4.19
CA ILE A 31 7.74 8.34 -3.66
C ILE A 31 6.80 7.19 -3.30
N TRP A 32 7.09 6.00 -3.84
CA TRP A 32 6.28 4.81 -3.66
C TRP A 32 7.12 3.68 -3.06
N VAL A 33 6.80 3.26 -1.84
CA VAL A 33 7.54 2.20 -1.14
C VAL A 33 6.85 0.84 -1.37
N PRO A 34 7.59 -0.22 -1.78
CA PRO A 34 7.01 -1.56 -1.86
C PRO A 34 6.67 -2.09 -0.47
N ASP A 35 5.52 -2.73 -0.32
CA ASP A 35 5.10 -3.32 0.96
C ASP A 35 5.39 -4.82 0.97
N HIS A 36 6.63 -5.14 1.28
CA HIS A 36 7.14 -6.49 1.48
C HIS A 36 7.97 -6.57 2.75
N PHE A 37 8.12 -7.77 3.31
CA PHE A 37 8.90 -8.04 4.53
C PHE A 37 10.23 -8.73 4.23
N MET A 38 10.41 -9.24 3.02
CA MET A 38 11.58 -9.99 2.59
C MET A 38 11.66 -10.07 1.06
N THR A 39 12.82 -10.45 0.56
CA THR A 39 13.04 -10.68 -0.87
C THR A 39 12.18 -11.85 -1.38
N ASN A 40 11.63 -11.72 -2.58
CA ASN A 40 10.93 -12.82 -3.23
C ASN A 40 11.90 -13.96 -3.59
N ALA A 41 11.49 -15.19 -3.29
CA ALA A 41 12.15 -16.39 -3.78
C ALA A 41 11.12 -17.30 -4.47
N PRO A 42 11.39 -17.77 -5.70
CA PRO A 42 10.54 -18.76 -6.34
C PRO A 42 10.39 -20.01 -5.48
N VAL A 43 9.25 -20.67 -5.57
CA VAL A 43 9.00 -21.93 -4.84
C VAL A 43 10.09 -22.95 -5.20
N GLY A 44 10.77 -23.49 -4.19
CA GLY A 44 11.85 -24.47 -4.37
C GLY A 44 13.24 -23.91 -4.67
N ALA A 45 13.38 -22.61 -4.85
CA ALA A 45 14.71 -21.99 -4.93
C ALA A 45 15.31 -21.79 -3.53
N PRO A 46 16.66 -21.77 -3.39
CA PRO A 46 17.31 -21.30 -2.19
C PRO A 46 16.81 -19.89 -1.87
N ASP A 47 16.44 -19.67 -0.62
CA ASP A 47 15.88 -18.38 -0.21
C ASP A 47 17.01 -17.35 -0.04
N PRO A 48 17.13 -16.34 -0.91
CA PRO A 48 18.18 -15.34 -0.80
C PRO A 48 17.93 -14.33 0.32
N SER A 49 16.77 -14.39 0.96
CA SER A 49 16.33 -13.38 1.93
C SER A 49 16.98 -13.49 3.30
N GLU A 50 17.76 -14.55 3.56
CA GLU A 50 18.33 -14.80 4.89
C GLU A 50 19.29 -13.69 5.38
N LEU A 51 19.72 -12.78 4.51
CA LEU A 51 20.82 -11.87 4.83
C LEU A 51 20.62 -10.41 4.41
N HIS A 52 19.52 -10.02 3.84
CA HIS A 52 19.31 -8.63 3.43
C HIS A 52 18.32 -7.91 4.36
N PRO A 53 18.70 -6.77 4.97
CA PRO A 53 17.75 -5.95 5.70
C PRO A 53 16.62 -5.51 4.76
N TRP A 54 15.39 -5.61 5.22
CA TRP A 54 14.22 -5.15 4.50
C TRP A 54 13.45 -4.17 5.39
N LEU A 55 13.39 -2.91 4.99
CA LEU A 55 12.70 -1.88 5.76
C LEU A 55 11.19 -2.06 5.62
N GLU A 56 10.47 -2.04 6.74
CA GLU A 56 9.02 -2.14 6.77
C GLU A 56 8.38 -0.89 6.15
N SER A 57 7.39 -1.08 5.27
CA SER A 57 6.88 -0.05 4.37
C SER A 57 6.26 1.13 5.09
N TRP A 58 5.29 0.91 5.97
CA TRP A 58 4.53 1.99 6.60
C TRP A 58 5.35 2.80 7.60
N THR A 59 6.25 2.14 8.33
CA THR A 59 7.21 2.81 9.21
C THR A 59 8.17 3.69 8.40
N THR A 60 8.65 3.17 7.27
CA THR A 60 9.49 3.92 6.32
C THR A 60 8.74 5.12 5.73
N LEU A 61 7.49 4.91 5.30
CA LEU A 61 6.64 5.98 4.75
C LEU A 61 6.42 7.11 5.75
N ALA A 62 6.17 6.81 7.02
CA ALA A 62 5.99 7.83 8.05
C ALA A 62 7.25 8.67 8.24
N ALA A 63 8.43 8.05 8.26
CA ALA A 63 9.70 8.76 8.37
C ALA A 63 9.99 9.62 7.13
N VAL A 64 9.78 9.07 5.92
CA VAL A 64 9.96 9.82 4.66
C VAL A 64 8.95 10.97 4.57
N ALA A 65 7.70 10.77 4.98
CA ALA A 65 6.67 11.82 4.98
C ALA A 65 7.07 13.04 5.80
N ALA A 66 7.70 12.82 6.96
CA ALA A 66 8.17 13.88 7.85
C ALA A 66 9.43 14.59 7.33
N LEU A 67 10.30 13.89 6.60
CA LEU A 67 11.61 14.41 6.17
C LEU A 67 11.65 14.91 4.73
N VAL A 68 10.70 14.53 3.88
CA VAL A 68 10.62 14.87 2.45
C VAL A 68 9.27 15.56 2.18
N PRO A 69 9.21 16.89 2.26
CA PRO A 69 7.95 17.61 2.50
C PRO A 69 7.08 17.92 1.27
N ARG A 70 7.51 17.67 0.03
CA ARG A 70 6.78 18.16 -1.15
C ARG A 70 6.15 17.08 -2.04
N VAL A 71 6.66 15.85 -2.03
CA VAL A 71 6.22 14.79 -2.94
C VAL A 71 5.02 14.01 -2.39
N ARG A 72 4.20 13.45 -3.26
CA ARG A 72 3.18 12.45 -2.87
C ARG A 72 3.87 11.21 -2.31
N ILE A 73 3.18 10.50 -1.43
CA ILE A 73 3.78 9.37 -0.73
C ILE A 73 2.76 8.25 -0.49
N GLY A 74 3.15 7.02 -0.69
CA GLY A 74 2.29 5.87 -0.43
C GLY A 74 2.96 4.53 -0.65
N ALA A 75 2.28 3.46 -0.22
CA ALA A 75 2.69 2.11 -0.58
C ALA A 75 2.24 1.79 -2.01
N MET A 76 3.10 1.18 -2.80
CA MET A 76 2.76 0.70 -4.13
C MET A 76 3.18 -0.77 -4.28
N VAL A 77 2.31 -1.70 -3.87
CA VAL A 77 1.04 -1.50 -3.20
C VAL A 77 1.02 -2.37 -1.93
N CYS A 78 0.21 -1.98 -0.93
CA CYS A 78 0.00 -2.79 0.27
C CYS A 78 -0.77 -4.06 -0.07
N GLY A 79 -0.24 -5.22 0.29
CA GLY A 79 -0.95 -6.49 0.16
C GLY A 79 -2.07 -6.61 1.20
N VAL A 80 -3.33 -6.81 0.74
CA VAL A 80 -4.49 -6.91 1.65
C VAL A 80 -4.45 -8.11 2.60
N GLY A 81 -3.52 -9.04 2.38
CA GLY A 81 -3.26 -10.16 3.30
C GLY A 81 -2.34 -9.82 4.47
N TYR A 82 -1.67 -8.67 4.47
CA TYR A 82 -0.68 -8.31 5.49
C TYR A 82 -1.28 -7.63 6.72
N ARG A 83 -2.33 -6.82 6.52
CA ARG A 83 -2.95 -6.03 7.59
C ARG A 83 -4.46 -5.98 7.41
N HIS A 84 -5.19 -5.89 8.52
CA HIS A 84 -6.62 -5.67 8.47
C HIS A 84 -6.93 -4.30 7.83
N PRO A 85 -7.95 -4.18 6.94
CA PRO A 85 -8.27 -2.94 6.24
C PRO A 85 -8.49 -1.72 7.14
N ALA A 86 -9.09 -1.92 8.31
CA ALA A 86 -9.27 -0.83 9.28
C ALA A 86 -7.94 -0.30 9.84
N VAL A 87 -6.94 -1.17 10.01
CA VAL A 87 -5.58 -0.76 10.40
C VAL A 87 -4.93 0.02 9.27
N VAL A 88 -5.09 -0.43 8.03
CA VAL A 88 -4.57 0.27 6.84
C VAL A 88 -5.20 1.67 6.70
N ALA A 89 -6.52 1.79 6.85
CA ALA A 89 -7.20 3.09 6.83
C ALA A 89 -6.67 4.03 7.93
N LYS A 90 -6.48 3.50 9.15
CA LYS A 90 -5.93 4.25 10.28
C LYS A 90 -4.50 4.73 10.03
N MET A 91 -3.65 3.86 9.47
CA MET A 91 -2.28 4.20 9.09
C MET A 91 -2.26 5.26 7.99
N ALA A 92 -3.16 5.15 7.00
CA ALA A 92 -3.27 6.09 5.90
C ALA A 92 -3.69 7.50 6.38
N GLY A 93 -4.71 7.59 7.23
CA GLY A 93 -5.12 8.86 7.83
C GLY A 93 -3.98 9.51 8.63
N THR A 94 -3.27 8.70 9.42
CA THR A 94 -2.10 9.19 10.18
C THR A 94 -0.97 9.65 9.25
N LEU A 95 -0.69 8.90 8.19
CA LEU A 95 0.32 9.28 7.20
C LEU A 95 -0.07 10.56 6.47
N ASP A 96 -1.35 10.77 6.17
CA ASP A 96 -1.84 11.97 5.53
C ASP A 96 -1.67 13.21 6.44
N GLU A 97 -1.94 13.09 7.74
CA GLU A 97 -1.66 14.13 8.74
C GLU A 97 -0.16 14.45 8.81
N ILE A 98 0.71 13.45 8.96
CA ILE A 98 2.17 13.63 9.01
C ILE A 98 2.69 14.30 7.74
N SER A 99 2.16 13.93 6.60
CA SER A 99 2.60 14.44 5.30
C SER A 99 1.97 15.80 4.93
N GLY A 100 0.99 16.30 5.67
CA GLY A 100 0.25 17.52 5.29
C GLY A 100 -0.58 17.33 4.02
N GLY A 101 -1.30 16.22 3.90
CA GLY A 101 -2.22 15.96 2.80
C GLY A 101 -1.60 15.38 1.53
N ARG A 102 -0.49 14.62 1.62
CA ARG A 102 0.21 14.06 0.46
C ARG A 102 0.10 12.54 0.34
N ALA A 103 -0.56 11.87 1.30
CA ALA A 103 -0.67 10.41 1.29
C ALA A 103 -1.58 9.88 0.18
N VAL A 104 -1.26 8.67 -0.26
CA VAL A 104 -2.07 7.83 -1.15
C VAL A 104 -2.09 6.42 -0.59
N VAL A 105 -3.27 5.82 -0.53
CA VAL A 105 -3.41 4.42 -0.10
C VAL A 105 -3.35 3.52 -1.32
N GLY A 106 -2.28 2.76 -1.46
CA GLY A 106 -2.17 1.76 -2.51
C GLY A 106 -2.53 0.36 -2.00
N LEU A 107 -3.49 -0.33 -2.62
CA LEU A 107 -3.91 -1.69 -2.28
C LEU A 107 -3.71 -2.68 -3.43
N GLY A 108 -3.35 -3.91 -3.10
CA GLY A 108 -3.21 -5.01 -4.06
C GLY A 108 -3.59 -6.35 -3.44
N ALA A 109 -3.91 -7.33 -4.28
CA ALA A 109 -4.36 -8.66 -3.84
C ALA A 109 -3.28 -9.46 -3.06
N GLY A 110 -2.01 -9.06 -3.14
CA GLY A 110 -0.88 -9.84 -2.64
C GLY A 110 -0.51 -10.96 -3.61
N TRP A 111 0.76 -11.35 -3.61
CA TRP A 111 1.27 -12.34 -4.56
C TRP A 111 2.47 -13.15 -4.04
N GLN A 112 3.28 -12.59 -3.16
CA GLN A 112 4.55 -13.17 -2.73
C GLN A 112 4.33 -14.28 -1.70
N GLU A 113 4.31 -15.54 -2.15
CA GLU A 113 3.92 -16.67 -1.31
C GLU A 113 4.95 -17.04 -0.23
N ASN A 114 6.25 -16.82 -0.49
CA ASN A 114 7.30 -17.15 0.47
C ASN A 114 7.19 -16.31 1.75
N GLU A 115 6.91 -15.00 1.66
CA GLU A 115 6.76 -14.17 2.85
C GLU A 115 5.47 -14.48 3.61
N HIS A 116 4.34 -14.68 2.92
CA HIS A 116 3.09 -15.09 3.57
C HIS A 116 3.29 -16.36 4.40
N ARG A 117 3.95 -17.37 3.83
CA ARG A 117 4.24 -18.63 4.54
C ARG A 117 5.18 -18.42 5.74
N ARG A 118 6.26 -17.64 5.57
CA ARG A 118 7.27 -17.46 6.62
C ARG A 118 6.78 -16.61 7.78
N TYR A 119 5.97 -15.59 7.51
CA TYR A 119 5.40 -14.72 8.53
C TYR A 119 4.05 -15.22 9.08
N GLY A 120 3.58 -16.41 8.66
CA GLY A 120 2.31 -16.97 9.12
C GLY A 120 1.08 -16.18 8.66
N LEU A 121 1.21 -15.43 7.58
CA LEU A 121 0.14 -14.63 7.00
C LEU A 121 -0.66 -15.49 6.03
N GLY A 122 -1.98 -15.56 6.18
CA GLY A 122 -2.83 -16.31 5.27
C GLY A 122 -2.85 -15.72 3.86
N THR A 123 -2.44 -16.52 2.85
CA THR A 123 -2.50 -16.05 1.45
C THR A 123 -3.89 -16.17 0.86
N GLY A 124 -4.64 -17.21 1.22
CA GLY A 124 -5.83 -17.65 0.49
C GLY A 124 -5.51 -18.17 -0.92
N THR A 125 -6.50 -18.68 -1.60
CA THR A 125 -6.42 -19.01 -3.03
C THR A 125 -6.39 -17.76 -3.90
N GLY A 126 -6.04 -17.90 -5.19
CA GLY A 126 -6.08 -16.78 -6.13
C GLY A 126 -7.43 -16.04 -6.13
N PRO A 127 -8.58 -16.74 -6.28
CA PRO A 127 -9.90 -16.12 -6.18
C PRO A 127 -10.15 -15.39 -4.85
N GLU A 128 -9.87 -16.01 -3.71
CA GLU A 128 -10.06 -15.41 -2.38
C GLU A 128 -9.24 -14.13 -2.17
N ARG A 129 -8.02 -14.06 -2.71
CA ARG A 129 -7.22 -12.83 -2.65
C ARG A 129 -7.90 -11.66 -3.33
N PHE A 130 -8.59 -11.89 -4.46
CA PHE A 130 -9.32 -10.84 -5.16
C PHE A 130 -10.64 -10.46 -4.48
N ASP A 131 -11.33 -11.42 -3.85
CA ASP A 131 -12.53 -11.15 -3.05
C ASP A 131 -12.15 -10.29 -1.84
N ARG A 132 -11.07 -10.65 -1.15
CA ARG A 132 -10.50 -9.86 -0.06
C ARG A 132 -10.06 -8.47 -0.50
N LEU A 133 -9.47 -8.32 -1.70
CA LEU A 133 -9.10 -7.00 -2.24
C LEU A 133 -10.34 -6.12 -2.46
N GLU A 134 -11.40 -6.65 -3.03
CA GLU A 134 -12.64 -5.89 -3.28
C GLU A 134 -13.28 -5.42 -1.96
N GLU A 135 -13.41 -6.33 -0.97
CA GLU A 135 -13.91 -5.96 0.35
C GLU A 135 -13.00 -4.97 1.09
N ALA A 136 -11.68 -5.13 1.00
CA ALA A 136 -10.73 -4.22 1.61
C ALA A 136 -10.80 -2.82 1.00
N CYS A 137 -10.92 -2.71 -0.33
CA CYS A 137 -11.09 -1.42 -1.01
C CYS A 137 -12.37 -0.71 -0.57
N ALA A 138 -13.49 -1.43 -0.51
CA ALA A 138 -14.76 -0.89 -0.04
C ALA A 138 -14.66 -0.42 1.42
N ALA A 139 -14.09 -1.25 2.31
CA ALA A 139 -13.95 -0.94 3.72
C ALA A 139 -13.03 0.25 3.97
N VAL A 140 -11.85 0.29 3.33
CA VAL A 140 -10.91 1.43 3.45
C VAL A 140 -11.55 2.71 2.93
N ARG A 141 -12.27 2.64 1.81
CA ARG A 141 -12.97 3.81 1.25
C ARG A 141 -14.02 4.36 2.21
N SER A 142 -14.89 3.50 2.73
CA SER A 142 -15.92 3.90 3.70
C SER A 142 -15.30 4.44 5.00
N LEU A 143 -14.27 3.80 5.56
CA LEU A 143 -13.58 4.26 6.76
C LEU A 143 -12.94 5.65 6.59
N LEU A 144 -12.47 5.99 5.40
CA LEU A 144 -11.85 7.29 5.13
C LEU A 144 -12.86 8.38 4.72
N ASP A 145 -14.06 8.01 4.23
CA ASP A 145 -15.05 8.96 3.72
C ASP A 145 -16.24 9.17 4.67
N GLU A 146 -16.49 8.24 5.59
CA GLU A 146 -17.68 8.25 6.45
C GLU A 146 -17.31 8.36 7.93
N GLU A 147 -18.18 8.99 8.72
CA GLU A 147 -17.99 9.14 10.17
C GLU A 147 -17.92 7.78 10.88
N ARG A 148 -18.72 6.81 10.41
CA ARG A 148 -18.77 5.44 10.93
C ARG A 148 -19.03 4.44 9.82
N THR A 149 -18.29 3.36 9.85
CA THR A 149 -18.36 2.28 8.86
C THR A 149 -18.85 0.99 9.47
N THR A 150 -19.87 0.39 8.88
CA THR A 150 -20.31 -0.98 9.17
C THR A 150 -20.14 -1.83 7.91
N VAL A 151 -19.45 -2.97 8.04
CA VAL A 151 -19.24 -3.94 6.95
C VAL A 151 -19.53 -5.35 7.48
N GLU A 152 -20.33 -6.11 6.76
CA GLU A 152 -20.62 -7.51 7.03
C GLU A 152 -20.19 -8.37 5.81
N GLY A 153 -18.90 -8.42 5.55
CA GLY A 153 -18.31 -9.22 4.47
C GLY A 153 -17.82 -10.59 4.93
N ASP A 154 -17.37 -11.37 3.97
CA ASP A 154 -16.77 -12.68 4.25
C ASP A 154 -15.34 -12.56 4.81
N HIS A 155 -14.63 -11.51 4.41
CA HIS A 155 -13.23 -11.25 4.80
C HIS A 155 -13.06 -10.04 5.72
N VAL A 156 -14.02 -9.11 5.71
CA VAL A 156 -13.96 -7.87 6.52
C VAL A 156 -15.26 -7.70 7.29
N ARG A 157 -15.15 -7.51 8.62
CA ARG A 157 -16.28 -7.17 9.48
C ARG A 157 -15.94 -5.96 10.32
N LEU A 158 -16.82 -4.96 10.28
CA LEU A 158 -16.69 -3.71 11.02
C LEU A 158 -18.07 -3.37 11.62
N ASP A 159 -18.09 -2.91 12.86
CA ASP A 159 -19.30 -2.52 13.56
C ASP A 159 -19.18 -1.05 13.99
N ALA A 160 -19.88 -0.16 13.27
CA ALA A 160 -19.89 1.28 13.48
C ALA A 160 -18.48 1.88 13.75
N ALA A 161 -17.47 1.36 13.06
CA ALA A 161 -16.06 1.69 13.30
C ALA A 161 -15.75 3.13 12.88
N PRO A 162 -15.20 3.98 13.76
CA PRO A 162 -14.71 5.31 13.41
C PRO A 162 -13.29 5.24 12.83
N CYS A 163 -12.93 6.18 11.96
CA CYS A 163 -11.56 6.33 11.47
C CYS A 163 -11.13 7.80 11.45
N GLU A 164 -10.59 8.28 12.58
CA GLU A 164 -10.00 9.62 12.68
C GLU A 164 -8.52 9.52 13.08
N PRO A 165 -7.61 10.28 12.42
CA PRO A 165 -7.90 11.17 11.29
C PRO A 165 -8.24 10.38 10.02
N SER A 166 -9.13 10.94 9.18
CA SER A 166 -9.56 10.35 7.90
C SER A 166 -8.98 11.09 6.68
N GLY A 167 -8.32 12.21 6.91
CA GLY A 167 -7.60 13.00 5.92
C GLY A 167 -7.25 14.39 6.43
N HIS A 168 -6.08 14.87 6.09
CA HIS A 168 -5.58 16.17 6.51
C HIS A 168 -6.48 17.33 6.02
N ALA A 169 -6.91 18.19 6.95
CA ALA A 169 -7.79 19.32 6.67
C ALA A 169 -9.07 18.96 5.88
N GLY A 170 -9.63 17.78 6.11
CA GLY A 170 -10.83 17.30 5.41
C GLY A 170 -10.58 16.87 3.96
N ARG A 171 -9.34 16.69 3.55
CA ARG A 171 -8.98 16.21 2.22
C ARG A 171 -9.31 14.71 2.09
N ARG A 172 -9.88 14.33 0.97
CA ARG A 172 -10.07 12.93 0.61
C ARG A 172 -8.74 12.29 0.22
N ILE A 173 -8.36 11.21 0.91
CA ILE A 173 -7.15 10.44 0.59
C ILE A 173 -7.40 9.60 -0.66
N PRO A 174 -6.58 9.72 -1.73
CA PRO A 174 -6.75 8.89 -2.92
C PRO A 174 -6.48 7.42 -2.64
N LEU A 175 -7.33 6.55 -3.20
CA LEU A 175 -7.14 5.11 -3.21
C LEU A 175 -6.56 4.67 -4.56
N LEU A 176 -5.40 4.04 -4.54
CA LEU A 176 -4.76 3.43 -5.69
C LEU A 176 -4.92 1.91 -5.60
N VAL A 177 -5.31 1.27 -6.70
CA VAL A 177 -5.37 -0.20 -6.78
C VAL A 177 -4.35 -0.70 -7.80
N GLY A 178 -3.49 -1.64 -7.35
CA GLY A 178 -2.47 -2.26 -8.18
C GLY A 178 -2.91 -3.61 -8.75
N GLY A 179 -2.51 -3.86 -10.01
CA GLY A 179 -2.68 -5.14 -10.70
C GLY A 179 -3.24 -5.01 -12.11
N ARG A 180 -3.16 -6.13 -12.86
CA ARG A 180 -3.49 -6.16 -14.30
C ARG A 180 -4.64 -7.13 -14.67
N GLY A 181 -5.32 -7.72 -13.69
CA GLY A 181 -6.38 -8.69 -13.96
C GLY A 181 -7.59 -8.06 -14.68
N PRO A 182 -7.88 -8.44 -15.95
CA PRO A 182 -8.87 -7.72 -16.76
C PRO A 182 -10.30 -7.84 -16.24
N ARG A 183 -10.62 -8.91 -15.52
CA ARG A 183 -11.99 -9.15 -15.04
C ARG A 183 -12.22 -8.67 -13.61
N ARG A 184 -11.32 -9.03 -12.68
CA ARG A 184 -11.49 -8.76 -11.24
C ARG A 184 -10.84 -7.43 -10.84
N THR A 185 -9.54 -7.28 -11.07
CA THR A 185 -8.81 -6.06 -10.68
C THR A 185 -9.40 -4.81 -11.32
N LEU A 186 -9.65 -4.81 -12.64
CA LEU A 186 -10.21 -3.62 -13.30
C LEU A 186 -11.63 -3.29 -12.84
N ARG A 187 -12.43 -4.29 -12.45
CA ARG A 187 -13.74 -4.04 -11.85
C ARG A 187 -13.60 -3.38 -10.48
N THR A 188 -12.68 -3.86 -9.63
CA THR A 188 -12.40 -3.26 -8.33
C THR A 188 -11.87 -1.82 -8.49
N VAL A 189 -10.95 -1.60 -9.43
CA VAL A 189 -10.49 -0.24 -9.80
C VAL A 189 -11.66 0.66 -10.15
N ALA A 190 -12.53 0.25 -11.09
CA ALA A 190 -13.64 1.06 -11.56
C ALA A 190 -14.67 1.41 -10.47
N ARG A 191 -14.78 0.58 -9.43
CA ARG A 191 -15.73 0.78 -8.33
C ARG A 191 -15.19 1.63 -7.19
N HIS A 192 -13.92 1.49 -6.87
CA HIS A 192 -13.38 1.99 -5.61
C HIS A 192 -12.17 2.90 -5.73
N ALA A 193 -11.41 2.80 -6.84
CA ALA A 193 -10.13 3.49 -6.94
C ALA A 193 -10.23 4.87 -7.59
N ASP A 194 -9.39 5.77 -7.13
CA ASP A 194 -9.10 7.06 -7.77
C ASP A 194 -7.96 6.91 -8.79
N GLU A 195 -7.08 5.93 -8.56
CA GLU A 195 -5.88 5.70 -9.37
C GLU A 195 -5.66 4.19 -9.59
N TRP A 196 -5.03 3.87 -10.70
CA TRP A 196 -4.69 2.50 -11.07
C TRP A 196 -3.20 2.36 -11.36
N ASN A 197 -2.56 1.37 -10.75
CA ASN A 197 -1.18 1.00 -11.03
C ASN A 197 -1.13 -0.29 -11.85
N LEU A 198 -0.55 -0.18 -13.02
CA LEU A 198 -0.24 -1.31 -13.88
C LEU A 198 1.27 -1.53 -13.95
N TRP A 199 1.73 -2.70 -13.56
CA TRP A 199 3.09 -3.12 -13.83
C TRP A 199 3.18 -3.60 -15.29
N ALA A 200 3.77 -2.78 -16.15
CA ALA A 200 4.02 -3.11 -17.54
C ALA A 200 5.49 -3.55 -17.70
N PHE A 201 5.70 -4.79 -18.12
CA PHE A 201 6.99 -5.20 -18.68
C PHE A 201 6.94 -4.99 -20.19
N PRO A 202 8.02 -4.51 -20.83
CA PRO A 202 8.15 -4.66 -22.27
C PRO A 202 8.13 -6.18 -22.58
N GLU A 203 7.36 -6.58 -23.59
CA GLU A 203 7.33 -7.94 -24.12
C GLU A 203 8.68 -8.28 -24.77
#